data_960a813e218fba8eb6b9ff791b4f0ae6
#
_entry.id   960a813e218fba8eb6b9ff791b4f0ae6
#
_cell.length_a   1.000
_cell.length_b   1.000
_cell.length_c   1.000
_cell.angle_alpha   90.00
_cell.angle_beta   90.00
_cell.angle_gamma   90.00
#
_symmetry.space_group_name_H-M   'P 1'
#
loop_
_entity.id
_entity.type
_entity.pdbx_description
1 polymer ?
#
loop_
_entity_poly.entity_id
_entity_poly.type
_entity_poly.pdbx_seq_one_letter_code
_entity_poly.pdbx_strand_id
1 'polypeptide(L)'
;MYRNERYHIVKNISKYIILLFLLFGFLPGYSLPSVFRGLSVTEGLSDLVVNALYKDSIGYVWIGTGNSLERFDGTRLKHFLISKKKKKIKRVNAIAEMEGNQIWMGNGMGLWRVNTEKDILEPIAAETLHYGVRTL
;
A
#
# COMPACT_ATOMS: atom_id res chain seq x y z
N MET A 1 -36.66 34.30 49.50
CA MET A 1 -36.22 35.28 48.51
C MET A 1 -35.04 34.77 47.61
N TYR A 2 -34.43 33.63 47.91
CA TYR A 2 -33.26 33.08 47.18
C TYR A 2 -33.56 32.11 46.01
N ARG A 3 -34.83 31.75 45.78
CA ARG A 3 -35.21 30.70 44.84
C ARG A 3 -35.46 31.22 43.42
N ASN A 4 -35.76 32.50 43.24
CA ASN A 4 -36.07 33.06 41.92
C ASN A 4 -34.81 33.45 41.10
N GLU A 5 -33.72 33.83 41.74
CA GLU A 5 -32.50 34.25 41.01
C GLU A 5 -31.79 33.07 40.35
N ARG A 6 -31.78 31.89 40.99
CA ARG A 6 -31.19 30.68 40.40
C ARG A 6 -31.92 30.23 39.16
N TYR A 7 -33.24 30.44 39.08
CA TYR A 7 -34.04 30.04 37.93
C TYR A 7 -33.73 30.89 36.70
N HIS A 8 -33.47 32.19 36.85
CA HIS A 8 -33.10 33.08 35.76
C HIS A 8 -31.69 32.80 35.24
N ILE A 9 -30.75 32.44 36.10
CA ILE A 9 -29.38 32.11 35.71
C ILE A 9 -29.37 30.80 34.92
N VAL A 10 -30.05 29.75 35.38
CA VAL A 10 -30.12 28.47 34.72
C VAL A 10 -30.81 28.57 33.35
N LYS A 11 -31.85 29.37 33.23
CA LYS A 11 -32.62 29.60 31.98
C LYS A 11 -31.75 30.34 30.94
N ASN A 12 -30.91 31.27 31.39
CA ASN A 12 -30.01 31.98 30.46
C ASN A 12 -28.83 31.09 30.04
N ILE A 13 -28.24 30.29 30.96
CA ILE A 13 -27.16 29.35 30.63
C ILE A 13 -27.65 28.33 29.61
N SER A 14 -28.87 27.79 29.73
CA SER A 14 -29.47 26.87 28.77
C SER A 14 -29.58 27.47 27.37
N LYS A 15 -29.95 28.75 27.27
CA LYS A 15 -30.02 29.44 25.96
C LYS A 15 -28.64 29.56 25.31
N TYR A 16 -27.59 29.87 26.08
CA TYR A 16 -26.22 29.97 25.52
C TYR A 16 -25.64 28.62 25.14
N ILE A 17 -25.96 27.55 25.88
CA ILE A 17 -25.57 26.19 25.54
C ILE A 17 -26.22 25.76 24.21
N ILE A 18 -27.52 26.04 24.03
CA ILE A 18 -28.23 25.73 22.79
C ILE A 18 -27.67 26.54 21.62
N LEU A 19 -27.37 27.84 21.84
CA LEU A 19 -26.75 28.70 20.84
C LEU A 19 -25.35 28.21 20.45
N LEU A 20 -24.55 27.75 21.42
CA LEU A 20 -23.24 27.17 21.19
C LEU A 20 -23.32 25.87 20.39
N PHE A 21 -24.29 25.00 20.69
CA PHE A 21 -24.53 23.76 19.95
C PHE A 21 -24.99 24.04 18.49
N LEU A 22 -25.83 25.06 18.29
CA LEU A 22 -26.21 25.49 16.93
C LEU A 22 -25.04 26.07 16.16
N LEU A 23 -24.14 26.80 16.80
CA LEU A 23 -22.95 27.38 16.16
C LEU A 23 -21.93 26.30 15.79
N PHE A 24 -21.74 25.26 16.62
CA PHE A 24 -20.85 24.12 16.37
C PHE A 24 -21.43 23.11 15.38
N GLY A 25 -22.77 22.99 15.31
CA GLY A 25 -23.46 22.09 14.37
C GLY A 25 -23.37 22.52 12.90
N PHE A 26 -22.95 23.76 12.63
CA PHE A 26 -22.75 24.30 11.28
C PHE A 26 -21.32 24.29 10.77
N LEU A 27 -20.41 23.53 11.41
CA LEU A 27 -19.08 23.31 10.85
C LEU A 27 -19.25 22.44 9.58
N PRO A 28 -19.00 22.98 8.39
CA PRO A 28 -19.04 22.18 7.18
C PRO A 28 -17.98 21.10 7.32
N GLY A 29 -18.40 19.84 7.26
CA GLY A 29 -17.46 18.72 7.18
C GLY A 29 -16.64 18.87 5.91
N TYR A 30 -15.38 19.26 6.05
CA TYR A 30 -14.46 19.31 4.92
C TYR A 30 -14.17 17.86 4.50
N SER A 31 -14.92 17.39 3.51
CA SER A 31 -14.59 16.18 2.79
C SER A 31 -13.34 16.47 1.97
N LEU A 32 -12.21 15.91 2.38
CA LEU A 32 -11.00 15.97 1.56
C LEU A 32 -11.28 15.19 0.26
N PRO A 33 -11.10 15.81 -0.90
CA PRO A 33 -11.24 15.08 -2.14
C PRO A 33 -10.19 13.97 -2.17
N SER A 34 -10.63 12.72 -2.23
CA SER A 34 -9.74 11.59 -2.47
C SER A 34 -9.25 11.67 -3.91
N VAL A 35 -8.03 12.15 -4.10
CA VAL A 35 -7.38 12.18 -5.41
C VAL A 35 -6.92 10.75 -5.71
N PHE A 36 -7.66 10.04 -6.55
CA PHE A 36 -7.20 8.79 -7.12
C PHE A 36 -6.15 9.10 -8.20
N ARG A 37 -4.91 8.72 -7.93
CA ARG A 37 -3.84 8.80 -8.94
C ARG A 37 -3.71 7.42 -9.58
N GLY A 38 -4.09 7.30 -10.85
CA GLY A 38 -3.90 6.07 -11.61
C GLY A 38 -2.45 5.93 -12.05
N LEU A 39 -1.85 4.76 -11.86
CA LEU A 39 -0.56 4.43 -12.49
C LEU A 39 -0.82 3.94 -13.90
N SER A 40 -0.17 4.56 -14.87
CA SER A 40 -0.29 4.25 -16.30
C SER A 40 1.07 4.02 -16.94
N VAL A 41 1.08 3.61 -18.20
CA VAL A 41 2.32 3.46 -18.99
C VAL A 41 3.06 4.80 -19.14
N THR A 42 2.32 5.92 -19.19
CA THR A 42 2.93 7.27 -19.23
C THR A 42 3.64 7.63 -17.92
N GLU A 43 3.27 7.00 -16.82
CA GLU A 43 3.93 7.17 -15.51
C GLU A 43 5.02 6.12 -15.25
N GLY A 44 5.32 5.29 -16.26
CA GLY A 44 6.42 4.34 -16.23
C GLY A 44 6.04 2.88 -15.97
N LEU A 45 4.74 2.53 -15.91
CA LEU A 45 4.32 1.14 -15.82
C LEU A 45 4.69 0.38 -17.10
N SER A 46 5.29 -0.81 -16.99
CA SER A 46 5.75 -1.56 -18.15
C SER A 46 4.62 -2.19 -18.98
N ASP A 47 3.47 -2.42 -18.35
CA ASP A 47 2.31 -3.04 -18.98
C ASP A 47 1.03 -2.64 -18.20
N LEU A 48 -0.07 -2.46 -18.90
CA LEU A 48 -1.38 -2.18 -18.29
C LEU A 48 -2.02 -3.42 -17.65
N VAL A 49 -1.56 -4.61 -18.02
CA VAL A 49 -2.07 -5.86 -17.48
C VAL A 49 -1.32 -6.19 -16.18
N VAL A 50 -1.91 -5.85 -15.06
CA VAL A 50 -1.42 -6.19 -13.73
C VAL A 50 -1.93 -7.58 -13.36
N ASN A 51 -1.01 -8.53 -13.11
CA ASN A 51 -1.34 -9.90 -12.74
C ASN A 51 -1.20 -10.15 -11.23
N ALA A 52 -0.32 -9.42 -10.56
CA ALA A 52 -0.08 -9.53 -9.13
C ALA A 52 0.18 -8.15 -8.51
N LEU A 53 -0.36 -7.94 -7.31
CA LEU A 53 -0.18 -6.73 -6.53
C LEU A 53 0.08 -7.13 -5.08
N TYR A 54 1.11 -6.55 -4.47
CA TYR A 54 1.46 -6.81 -3.09
C TYR A 54 1.99 -5.55 -2.42
N LYS A 55 1.53 -5.25 -1.19
CA LYS A 55 2.08 -4.18 -0.36
C LYS A 55 2.94 -4.82 0.72
N ASP A 56 4.23 -4.48 0.75
CA ASP A 56 5.16 -5.01 1.73
C ASP A 56 5.04 -4.33 3.10
N SER A 57 5.70 -4.90 4.09
CA SER A 57 5.70 -4.43 5.47
C SER A 57 6.35 -3.04 5.65
N ILE A 58 7.20 -2.63 4.71
CA ILE A 58 7.84 -1.31 4.67
C ILE A 58 6.89 -0.24 4.11
N GLY A 59 5.90 -0.67 3.30
CA GLY A 59 4.89 0.20 2.69
C GLY A 59 5.04 0.40 1.19
N TYR A 60 6.03 -0.24 0.54
CA TYR A 60 6.14 -0.27 -0.92
C TYR A 60 5.04 -1.12 -1.55
N VAL A 61 4.59 -0.72 -2.74
CA VAL A 61 3.65 -1.49 -3.55
C VAL A 61 4.41 -2.18 -4.67
N TRP A 62 4.39 -3.50 -4.68
CA TRP A 62 4.98 -4.34 -5.71
C TRP A 62 3.93 -4.69 -6.75
N ILE A 63 4.27 -4.47 -8.02
CA ILE A 63 3.38 -4.60 -9.16
C ILE A 63 3.98 -5.61 -10.13
N GLY A 64 3.31 -6.74 -10.28
CA GLY A 64 3.67 -7.77 -11.23
C GLY A 64 2.84 -7.65 -12.50
N THR A 65 3.50 -7.36 -13.62
CA THR A 65 2.85 -7.20 -14.92
C THR A 65 3.15 -8.38 -15.86
N GLY A 66 2.65 -8.30 -17.09
CA GLY A 66 2.99 -9.25 -18.17
C GLY A 66 4.46 -9.25 -18.56
N ASN A 67 5.19 -8.17 -18.27
CA ASN A 67 6.54 -7.93 -18.79
C ASN A 67 7.59 -7.61 -17.72
N SER A 68 7.19 -7.32 -16.47
CA SER A 68 8.08 -6.78 -15.47
C SER A 68 7.59 -7.03 -14.03
N LEU A 69 8.52 -6.97 -13.07
CA LEU A 69 8.25 -6.70 -11.67
C LEU A 69 8.66 -5.27 -11.37
N GLU A 70 7.80 -4.51 -10.75
CA GLU A 70 7.98 -3.11 -10.44
C GLU A 70 7.70 -2.86 -8.97
N ARG A 71 8.38 -1.86 -8.38
CA ARG A 71 8.14 -1.38 -7.03
C ARG A 71 7.79 0.10 -7.08
N PHE A 72 6.66 0.45 -6.49
CA PHE A 72 6.19 1.82 -6.33
C PHE A 72 6.43 2.29 -4.88
N ASP A 73 7.07 3.43 -4.71
CA ASP A 73 7.38 4.03 -3.41
C ASP A 73 6.41 5.16 -3.00
N GLY A 74 5.33 5.35 -3.76
CA GLY A 74 4.39 6.47 -3.59
C GLY A 74 4.63 7.61 -4.59
N THR A 75 5.82 7.66 -5.21
CA THR A 75 6.21 8.72 -6.15
C THR A 75 6.81 8.17 -7.45
N ARG A 76 7.59 7.09 -7.36
CA ARG A 76 8.36 6.56 -8.49
C ARG A 76 8.17 5.06 -8.63
N LEU A 77 8.23 4.60 -9.87
CA LEU A 77 8.29 3.19 -10.23
C LEU A 77 9.74 2.77 -10.47
N LYS A 78 10.14 1.67 -9.84
CA LYS A 78 11.44 1.04 -10.02
C LYS A 78 11.25 -0.33 -10.65
N HIS A 79 12.02 -0.63 -11.70
CA HIS A 79 11.93 -1.88 -12.45
C HIS A 79 13.02 -2.86 -12.02
N PHE A 80 12.68 -4.15 -11.98
CA PHE A 80 13.60 -5.23 -11.66
C PHE A 80 13.84 -6.13 -12.87
N LEU A 81 15.11 -6.50 -13.10
CA LEU A 81 15.53 -7.28 -14.26
C LEU A 81 16.13 -8.62 -13.81
N ILE A 82 16.13 -9.62 -14.67
CA ILE A 82 16.83 -10.89 -14.41
C ILE A 82 18.35 -10.68 -14.49
N SER A 83 19.05 -11.08 -13.42
CA SER A 83 20.45 -10.78 -13.13
C SER A 83 21.46 -11.04 -14.25
N LYS A 84 21.39 -12.15 -14.94
CA LYS A 84 22.53 -12.60 -15.81
C LYS A 84 22.48 -12.10 -17.25
N LYS A 85 21.40 -11.52 -17.72
CA LYS A 85 21.25 -11.10 -19.13
C LYS A 85 20.49 -9.78 -19.33
N LYS A 86 20.19 -9.01 -18.28
CA LYS A 86 19.28 -7.85 -18.32
C LYS A 86 17.97 -8.17 -19.08
N LYS A 87 17.55 -9.43 -19.00
CA LYS A 87 16.40 -9.94 -19.73
C LYS A 87 15.13 -9.52 -18.99
N LYS A 88 14.13 -9.06 -19.72
CA LYS A 88 12.80 -8.78 -19.17
C LYS A 88 12.18 -10.05 -18.60
N ILE A 89 11.50 -9.89 -17.49
CA ILE A 89 10.71 -10.95 -16.87
C ILE A 89 9.50 -11.21 -17.75
N LYS A 90 9.18 -12.47 -17.93
CA LYS A 90 7.89 -12.83 -18.52
C LYS A 90 6.89 -13.02 -17.37
N ARG A 91 5.76 -12.37 -17.48
CA ARG A 91 4.56 -12.52 -16.66
C ARG A 91 4.82 -12.90 -15.20
N VAL A 92 4.66 -11.96 -14.31
CA VAL A 92 4.66 -12.20 -12.86
C VAL A 92 3.29 -12.72 -12.46
N ASN A 93 3.23 -13.89 -11.81
CA ASN A 93 1.96 -14.50 -11.42
C ASN A 93 1.64 -14.30 -9.93
N ALA A 94 2.66 -14.23 -9.09
CA ALA A 94 2.51 -14.09 -7.64
C ALA A 94 3.67 -13.29 -7.06
N ILE A 95 3.40 -12.58 -5.96
CA ILE A 95 4.38 -11.84 -5.16
C ILE A 95 4.08 -12.14 -3.70
N ALA A 96 5.10 -12.37 -2.90
CA ALA A 96 4.99 -12.58 -1.46
C ALA A 96 6.20 -11.99 -0.75
N GLU A 97 5.99 -11.60 0.51
CA GLU A 97 7.05 -11.23 1.43
C GLU A 97 7.34 -12.39 2.37
N MET A 98 8.60 -12.73 2.51
CA MET A 98 9.11 -13.76 3.42
C MET A 98 9.78 -13.08 4.63
N GLU A 99 10.22 -13.87 5.59
CA GLU A 99 10.93 -13.36 6.77
C GLU A 99 12.12 -12.47 6.39
N GLY A 100 12.36 -11.41 7.17
CA GLY A 100 13.43 -10.44 6.91
C GLY A 100 13.14 -9.48 5.75
N ASN A 101 11.86 -9.20 5.46
CA ASN A 101 11.42 -8.27 4.42
C ASN A 101 11.88 -8.68 3.01
N GLN A 102 12.09 -9.96 2.82
CA GLN A 102 12.57 -10.51 1.57
C GLN A 102 11.40 -10.71 0.60
N ILE A 103 11.43 -10.03 -0.53
CA ILE A 103 10.38 -10.18 -1.55
C ILE A 103 10.73 -11.32 -2.50
N TRP A 104 9.75 -12.18 -2.71
CA TRP A 104 9.80 -13.29 -3.65
C TRP A 104 8.73 -13.12 -4.71
N MET A 105 9.02 -13.55 -5.91
CA MET A 105 8.05 -13.60 -6.99
C MET A 105 8.04 -14.95 -7.69
N GLY A 106 6.85 -15.36 -8.13
CA GLY A 106 6.62 -16.58 -8.90
C GLY A 106 6.15 -16.28 -10.31
N ASN A 107 6.67 -17.05 -11.28
CA ASN A 107 6.19 -17.05 -12.65
C ASN A 107 6.27 -18.45 -13.26
N GLY A 108 5.93 -18.61 -14.56
CA GLY A 108 6.00 -19.88 -15.25
C GLY A 108 7.39 -20.51 -15.38
N MET A 109 8.46 -19.78 -15.01
CA MET A 109 9.85 -20.26 -15.02
C MET A 109 10.36 -20.66 -13.64
N GLY A 110 9.58 -20.43 -12.57
CA GLY A 110 9.95 -20.76 -11.20
C GLY A 110 9.84 -19.60 -10.21
N LEU A 111 10.55 -19.75 -9.10
CA LEU A 111 10.63 -18.77 -8.01
C LEU A 111 11.89 -17.93 -8.09
N TRP A 112 11.74 -16.67 -7.74
CA TRP A 112 12.77 -15.67 -7.81
C TRP A 112 12.78 -14.84 -6.53
N ARG A 113 13.96 -14.52 -6.04
CA ARG A 113 14.19 -13.59 -4.95
C ARG A 113 14.58 -12.23 -5.49
N VAL A 114 14.00 -11.18 -4.94
CA VAL A 114 14.34 -9.80 -5.29
C VAL A 114 15.60 -9.37 -4.53
N ASN A 115 16.61 -8.96 -5.26
CA ASN A 115 17.77 -8.27 -4.70
C ASN A 115 17.59 -6.77 -4.94
N THR A 116 17.21 -6.06 -3.88
CA THR A 116 16.90 -4.62 -3.93
C THR A 116 18.13 -3.72 -4.04
N GLU A 117 19.30 -4.23 -3.66
CA GLU A 117 20.58 -3.49 -3.78
C GLU A 117 21.06 -3.43 -5.23
N LYS A 118 20.90 -4.54 -5.95
CA LYS A 118 21.35 -4.68 -7.34
C LYS A 118 20.25 -4.46 -8.37
N ASP A 119 19.00 -4.28 -7.92
CA ASP A 119 17.80 -4.16 -8.77
C ASP A 119 17.59 -5.36 -9.72
N ILE A 120 17.88 -6.55 -9.21
CA ILE A 120 17.81 -7.78 -9.99
C ILE A 120 16.97 -8.85 -9.29
N LEU A 121 16.55 -9.82 -10.11
CA LEU A 121 15.93 -11.06 -9.67
C LEU A 121 16.94 -12.20 -9.75
N GLU A 122 17.06 -12.90 -8.64
CA GLU A 122 17.91 -14.08 -8.52
C GLU A 122 17.03 -15.34 -8.46
N PRO A 123 17.30 -16.36 -9.30
CA PRO A 123 16.50 -17.58 -9.26
C PRO A 123 16.75 -18.32 -7.95
N ILE A 124 15.69 -18.88 -7.39
CA ILE A 124 15.78 -19.77 -6.23
C ILE A 124 15.83 -21.18 -6.74
N ALA A 125 16.93 -21.89 -6.44
CA ALA A 125 17.06 -23.30 -6.79
C ALA A 125 16.04 -24.14 -5.96
N ALA A 126 15.46 -25.15 -6.59
CA ALA A 126 14.49 -26.04 -5.94
C ALA A 126 15.02 -26.71 -4.67
N GLU A 127 16.34 -26.93 -4.61
CA GLU A 127 17.02 -27.48 -3.43
C GLU A 127 16.92 -26.59 -2.19
N THR A 128 16.79 -25.27 -2.38
CA THR A 128 16.67 -24.32 -1.26
C THR A 128 15.28 -24.39 -0.61
N LEU A 129 14.27 -24.89 -1.31
CA LEU A 129 12.89 -25.03 -0.81
C LEU A 129 12.71 -26.23 0.15
N HIS A 130 13.60 -27.21 0.12
CA HIS A 130 13.52 -28.39 0.98
C HIS A 130 13.94 -28.16 2.44
N TYR A 131 14.61 -27.07 2.76
CA TYR A 131 15.06 -26.77 4.12
C TYR A 131 14.00 -26.11 5.04
N GLY A 132 12.84 -25.76 4.52
CA GLY A 132 11.78 -25.04 5.28
C GLY A 132 10.56 -25.89 5.68
N VAL A 133 10.39 -27.08 5.13
CA VAL A 133 9.27 -27.96 5.49
C VAL A 133 9.74 -28.99 6.51
N ARG A 134 9.87 -28.59 7.77
CA ARG A 134 9.81 -29.54 8.86
C ARG A 134 8.35 -29.96 9.00
N THR A 135 8.06 -31.18 8.62
CA THR A 135 6.84 -31.90 8.99
C THR A 135 6.69 -31.84 10.51
N LEU A 136 5.58 -31.28 10.97
CA LEU A 136 5.07 -31.46 12.33
C LEU A 136 4.41 -32.84 12.42
#